data_611cceef9447f254d2bc1a8f4799d7a1
#
_entry.id   611cceef9447f254d2bc1a8f4799d7a1
#
_cell.length_a   1.000
_cell.length_b   1.000
_cell.length_c   1.000
_cell.angle_alpha   90.00
_cell.angle_beta   90.00
_cell.angle_gamma   90.00
#
_symmetry.space_group_name_H-M   'P 1'
#
loop_
_entity.id
_entity.type
_entity.pdbx_description
1 polymer ?
#
loop_
_entity_poly.entity_id
_entity_poly.type
_entity_poly.pdbx_seq_one_letter_code
_entity_poly.pdbx_strand_id
1 'polypeptide(L)'
;MLESSLDLVVGICTKNCADTISRVVETVDRGLVQFFPDNRSLIVVSDGFSTDGTRENALATKTTQDVIVTPQTGQPGKGNGVRTILEIARNRAAAAVALVDGDLTSIEADWIYRLAGPVLAGKDLVVPYYFRHHCDGVITNQIAFPLTNVLFGVGVRQPIGGEYGISVSLLESLVQHELFPAGFGIDIFITLVAISERMKIVEAVLGVKEHESTKQYADPDRLLVPMFYQVVGTLFELIGYYREYIATVCGMKPVERLGESRHKRPRRIATDQEDLIRRFRDRYREMAKEGVPFLAALKENLDRVASKKLSEFSFPLSVWVKAVYLAINEYARSHDPKVLDALRVLWQGRFLSLVRETQGMSEDEAERVIQGQLDAFQQQRSILSI
;
A
#
# COMPACT_ATOMS: atom_id res chain seq x y z
N MET A 1 21.58 33.02 5.09
CA MET A 1 20.18 33.40 5.33
C MET A 1 19.44 32.11 5.57
N LEU A 2 18.79 31.93 6.71
CA LEU A 2 17.88 30.79 6.92
C LEU A 2 16.77 30.93 5.87
N GLU A 3 16.69 30.00 4.91
CA GLU A 3 15.54 29.93 4.01
C GLU A 3 14.28 29.88 4.88
N SER A 4 13.30 30.69 4.57
CA SER A 4 12.06 30.77 5.36
C SER A 4 11.35 29.42 5.36
N SER A 5 10.89 28.96 6.54
CA SER A 5 10.17 27.69 6.70
C SER A 5 8.98 27.60 5.73
N LEU A 6 8.69 26.40 5.23
CA LEU A 6 7.53 26.11 4.38
C LEU A 6 6.34 25.68 5.25
N ASP A 7 5.14 25.96 4.79
CA ASP A 7 3.93 25.44 5.43
C ASP A 7 3.59 24.04 4.87
N LEU A 8 3.80 23.84 3.56
CA LEU A 8 3.40 22.60 2.90
C LEU A 8 4.40 22.20 1.81
N VAL A 9 4.81 20.94 1.83
CA VAL A 9 5.50 20.27 0.71
C VAL A 9 4.57 19.23 0.11
N VAL A 10 4.37 19.28 -1.21
CA VAL A 10 3.72 18.20 -1.94
C VAL A 10 4.77 17.44 -2.74
N GLY A 11 5.00 16.19 -2.34
CA GLY A 11 5.97 15.30 -2.97
C GLY A 11 5.32 14.39 -4.01
N ILE A 12 5.93 14.31 -5.17
CA ILE A 12 5.52 13.46 -6.30
C ILE A 12 6.62 12.45 -6.54
N CYS A 13 6.36 11.17 -6.24
CA CYS A 13 7.27 10.08 -6.59
C CYS A 13 6.99 9.64 -8.03
N THR A 14 8.03 9.59 -8.87
CA THR A 14 7.84 9.27 -10.29
C THR A 14 8.94 8.35 -10.82
N LYS A 15 8.56 7.48 -11.78
CA LYS A 15 9.49 6.70 -12.60
C LYS A 15 8.80 6.28 -13.90
N ASN A 16 9.34 6.78 -15.02
CA ASN A 16 8.79 6.52 -16.35
C ASN A 16 7.30 6.86 -16.45
N CYS A 17 6.97 8.10 -16.12
CA CYS A 17 5.62 8.67 -16.09
C CYS A 17 5.49 9.85 -17.08
N ALA A 18 6.20 9.84 -18.23
CA ALA A 18 6.20 10.95 -19.17
C ALA A 18 4.80 11.39 -19.62
N ASP A 19 3.86 10.42 -19.75
CA ASP A 19 2.50 10.68 -20.20
C ASP A 19 1.58 11.32 -19.14
N THR A 20 1.95 11.23 -17.86
CA THR A 20 1.08 11.64 -16.75
C THR A 20 1.66 12.77 -15.91
N ILE A 21 2.98 12.89 -15.82
CA ILE A 21 3.66 13.75 -14.85
C ILE A 21 3.25 15.23 -14.97
N SER A 22 3.16 15.78 -16.17
CA SER A 22 2.75 17.19 -16.37
C SER A 22 1.36 17.43 -15.78
N ARG A 23 0.39 16.54 -16.07
CA ARG A 23 -0.96 16.63 -15.53
C ARG A 23 -0.97 16.52 -13.99
N VAL A 24 -0.16 15.64 -13.43
CA VAL A 24 -0.07 15.48 -11.96
C VAL A 24 0.46 16.77 -11.34
N VAL A 25 1.57 17.31 -11.85
CA VAL A 25 2.16 18.57 -11.36
C VAL A 25 1.18 19.74 -11.48
N GLU A 26 0.51 19.92 -12.64
CA GLU A 26 -0.51 20.96 -12.83
C GLU A 26 -1.69 20.81 -11.87
N THR A 27 -2.11 19.57 -11.59
CA THR A 27 -3.24 19.33 -10.68
C THR A 27 -2.86 19.60 -9.23
N VAL A 28 -1.63 19.26 -8.83
CA VAL A 28 -1.08 19.60 -7.52
C VAL A 28 -0.97 21.11 -7.36
N ASP A 29 -0.39 21.81 -8.34
CA ASP A 29 -0.28 23.28 -8.33
C ASP A 29 -1.65 23.94 -8.17
N ARG A 30 -2.63 23.50 -8.98
CA ARG A 30 -4.02 23.97 -8.91
C ARG A 30 -4.64 23.75 -7.53
N GLY A 31 -4.37 22.58 -6.89
CA GLY A 31 -4.83 22.26 -5.54
C GLY A 31 -4.21 23.19 -4.49
N LEU A 32 -2.92 23.48 -4.61
CA LEU A 32 -2.23 24.40 -3.73
C LEU A 32 -2.76 25.83 -3.86
N VAL A 33 -2.88 26.32 -5.08
CA VAL A 33 -3.43 27.68 -5.35
C VAL A 33 -4.87 27.82 -4.85
N GLN A 34 -5.69 26.80 -5.04
CA GLN A 34 -7.11 26.87 -4.70
C GLN A 34 -7.38 26.74 -3.20
N PHE A 35 -6.69 25.85 -2.51
CA PHE A 35 -7.02 25.49 -1.14
C PHE A 35 -6.02 26.00 -0.10
N PHE A 36 -4.83 26.42 -0.53
CA PHE A 36 -3.74 26.90 0.34
C PHE A 36 -3.11 28.20 -0.20
N PRO A 37 -3.92 29.22 -0.60
CA PRO A 37 -3.41 30.43 -1.26
C PRO A 37 -2.45 31.25 -0.39
N ASP A 38 -2.60 31.19 0.91
CA ASP A 38 -1.79 31.97 1.87
C ASP A 38 -0.62 31.16 2.43
N ASN A 39 -0.50 29.87 2.07
CA ASN A 39 0.56 29.00 2.55
C ASN A 39 1.76 29.04 1.59
N ARG A 40 2.96 29.05 2.18
CA ARG A 40 4.20 28.86 1.43
C ARG A 40 4.38 27.39 1.08
N SER A 41 4.13 27.07 -0.16
CA SER A 41 4.13 25.71 -0.64
C SER A 41 5.27 25.41 -1.61
N LEU A 42 5.70 24.17 -1.66
CA LEU A 42 6.73 23.66 -2.58
C LEU A 42 6.27 22.34 -3.17
N ILE A 43 6.41 22.18 -4.47
CA ILE A 43 6.21 20.90 -5.16
C ILE A 43 7.59 20.26 -5.33
N VAL A 44 7.74 19.00 -4.91
CA VAL A 44 8.98 18.23 -5.07
C VAL A 44 8.69 16.99 -5.92
N VAL A 45 9.24 16.95 -7.13
CA VAL A 45 9.21 15.77 -8.00
C VAL A 45 10.49 14.98 -7.76
N SER A 46 10.37 13.82 -7.12
CA SER A 46 11.47 12.90 -6.87
C SER A 46 11.46 11.80 -7.94
N ASP A 47 12.44 11.86 -8.84
CA ASP A 47 12.53 10.99 -10.02
C ASP A 47 13.38 9.75 -9.75
N GLY A 48 12.80 8.59 -10.00
CA GLY A 48 13.41 7.26 -9.86
C GLY A 48 14.33 6.86 -11.03
N PHE A 49 15.08 7.81 -11.60
CA PHE A 49 15.96 7.61 -12.78
C PHE A 49 15.18 7.23 -14.03
N SER A 50 14.19 8.04 -14.38
CA SER A 50 13.39 7.89 -15.60
C SER A 50 14.21 8.06 -16.85
N THR A 51 13.84 7.35 -17.92
CA THR A 51 14.51 7.35 -19.22
C THR A 51 13.59 7.72 -20.40
N ASP A 52 12.35 8.13 -20.09
CA ASP A 52 11.26 8.35 -21.05
C ASP A 52 10.90 9.83 -21.26
N GLY A 53 11.66 10.77 -20.68
CA GLY A 53 11.35 12.20 -20.73
C GLY A 53 10.52 12.72 -19.55
N THR A 54 10.26 11.90 -18.53
CA THR A 54 9.51 12.31 -17.33
C THR A 54 10.05 13.58 -16.67
N ARG A 55 11.38 13.68 -16.48
CA ARG A 55 12.00 14.84 -15.82
C ARG A 55 11.86 16.11 -16.64
N GLU A 56 12.08 16.00 -17.93
CA GLU A 56 11.95 17.10 -18.90
C GLU A 56 10.52 17.63 -18.91
N ASN A 57 9.54 16.73 -18.93
CA ASN A 57 8.12 17.09 -18.89
C ASN A 57 7.74 17.77 -17.56
N ALA A 58 8.24 17.25 -16.42
CA ALA A 58 8.01 17.88 -15.13
C ALA A 58 8.59 19.29 -15.04
N LEU A 59 9.83 19.49 -15.53
CA LEU A 59 10.52 20.79 -15.57
C LEU A 59 9.85 21.79 -16.53
N ALA A 60 9.28 21.31 -17.64
CA ALA A 60 8.60 22.15 -18.62
C ALA A 60 7.17 22.57 -18.21
N THR A 61 6.63 21.91 -17.17
CA THR A 61 5.27 22.19 -16.68
C THR A 61 5.21 23.57 -16.02
N LYS A 62 4.28 24.40 -16.47
CA LYS A 62 4.08 25.74 -15.89
C LYS A 62 3.26 25.64 -14.60
N THR A 63 3.78 26.23 -13.53
CA THR A 63 3.14 26.25 -12.21
C THR A 63 3.18 27.65 -11.62
N THR A 64 2.31 27.92 -10.67
CA THR A 64 2.31 29.11 -9.82
C THR A 64 3.25 28.92 -8.62
N GLN A 65 3.27 27.70 -8.08
CA GLN A 65 4.13 27.34 -6.96
C GLN A 65 5.53 26.96 -7.44
N ASP A 66 6.51 27.10 -6.57
CA ASP A 66 7.87 26.64 -6.83
C ASP A 66 7.91 25.10 -7.00
N VAL A 67 8.69 24.63 -7.97
CA VAL A 67 8.88 23.20 -8.25
C VAL A 67 10.36 22.84 -8.20
N ILE A 68 10.69 21.80 -7.46
CA ILE A 68 12.00 21.14 -7.49
C ILE A 68 11.83 19.78 -8.18
N VAL A 69 12.56 19.55 -9.28
CA VAL A 69 12.68 18.25 -9.92
C VAL A 69 14.08 17.71 -9.67
N THR A 70 14.17 16.61 -8.94
CA THR A 70 15.46 16.03 -8.52
C THR A 70 15.48 14.52 -8.69
N PRO A 71 16.63 13.92 -9.05
CA PRO A 71 16.74 12.48 -8.91
C PRO A 71 16.61 12.08 -7.44
N GLN A 72 15.99 10.92 -7.18
CA GLN A 72 15.95 10.36 -5.83
C GLN A 72 17.34 10.03 -5.31
N THR A 73 17.52 10.04 -4.00
CA THR A 73 18.76 9.56 -3.36
C THR A 73 18.78 8.03 -3.32
N GLY A 74 19.96 7.44 -3.43
CA GLY A 74 20.14 5.98 -3.39
C GLY A 74 19.74 5.26 -4.67
N GLN A 75 19.47 3.97 -4.56
CA GLN A 75 19.08 3.10 -5.69
C GLN A 75 17.62 3.34 -6.10
N PRO A 76 17.24 3.00 -7.35
CA PRO A 76 15.86 3.11 -7.79
C PRO A 76 14.89 2.37 -6.88
N GLY A 77 13.84 3.07 -6.40
CA GLY A 77 12.79 2.50 -5.53
C GLY A 77 11.87 3.55 -4.95
N LYS A 78 10.58 3.24 -4.82
CA LYS A 78 9.56 4.20 -4.33
C LYS A 78 9.93 4.77 -2.95
N GLY A 79 10.41 3.91 -2.03
CA GLY A 79 10.81 4.35 -0.71
C GLY A 79 11.94 5.37 -0.72
N ASN A 80 12.96 5.19 -1.57
CA ASN A 80 14.03 6.16 -1.73
C ASN A 80 13.52 7.49 -2.33
N GLY A 81 12.55 7.43 -3.24
CA GLY A 81 11.85 8.62 -3.73
C GLY A 81 11.12 9.36 -2.61
N VAL A 82 10.39 8.64 -1.76
CA VAL A 82 9.71 9.20 -0.57
C VAL A 82 10.74 9.79 0.40
N ARG A 83 11.83 9.06 0.71
CA ARG A 83 12.90 9.56 1.58
C ARG A 83 13.46 10.90 1.10
N THR A 84 13.72 11.01 -0.20
CA THR A 84 14.22 12.26 -0.81
C THR A 84 13.26 13.43 -0.56
N ILE A 85 11.96 13.21 -0.73
CA ILE A 85 10.93 14.22 -0.47
C ILE A 85 10.90 14.60 1.01
N LEU A 86 10.89 13.62 1.92
CA LEU A 86 10.85 13.84 3.36
C LEU A 86 12.09 14.59 3.86
N GLU A 87 13.28 14.27 3.35
CA GLU A 87 14.53 14.97 3.70
C GLU A 87 14.52 16.42 3.20
N ILE A 88 14.01 16.69 2.00
CA ILE A 88 13.83 18.07 1.50
C ILE A 88 12.83 18.81 2.38
N ALA A 89 11.68 18.23 2.71
CA ALA A 89 10.67 18.83 3.57
C ALA A 89 11.22 19.14 4.95
N ARG A 90 11.98 18.22 5.55
CA ARG A 90 12.66 18.42 6.83
C ARG A 90 13.66 19.56 6.79
N ASN A 91 14.52 19.60 5.77
CA ASN A 91 15.54 20.65 5.61
C ASN A 91 14.93 22.04 5.36
N ARG A 92 13.71 22.10 4.83
CA ARG A 92 12.92 23.32 4.63
C ARG A 92 11.99 23.64 5.80
N ALA A 93 12.07 22.89 6.91
CA ALA A 93 11.20 23.01 8.07
C ALA A 93 9.71 23.10 7.70
N ALA A 94 9.25 22.22 6.80
CA ALA A 94 7.87 22.16 6.36
C ALA A 94 6.94 21.73 7.51
N ALA A 95 5.78 22.38 7.66
CA ALA A 95 4.80 22.03 8.69
C ALA A 95 3.98 20.77 8.34
N ALA A 96 3.81 20.48 7.05
CA ALA A 96 3.10 19.28 6.57
C ALA A 96 3.70 18.79 5.24
N VAL A 97 3.54 17.50 4.98
CA VAL A 97 3.89 16.87 3.70
C VAL A 97 2.67 16.14 3.15
N ALA A 98 2.36 16.33 1.87
CA ALA A 98 1.46 15.43 1.13
C ALA A 98 2.26 14.65 0.09
N LEU A 99 2.00 13.36 -0.05
CA LEU A 99 2.62 12.50 -1.06
C LEU A 99 1.58 12.07 -2.08
N VAL A 100 1.95 12.08 -3.36
CA VAL A 100 1.14 11.55 -4.46
C VAL A 100 2.02 10.80 -5.46
N ASP A 101 1.44 9.81 -6.15
CA ASP A 101 2.13 9.07 -7.21
C ASP A 101 2.14 9.86 -8.53
N GLY A 102 3.22 9.76 -9.30
CA GLY A 102 3.42 10.49 -10.56
C GLY A 102 2.67 9.91 -11.76
N ASP A 103 2.12 8.70 -11.65
CA ASP A 103 1.39 7.98 -12.72
C ASP A 103 -0.14 8.08 -12.62
N LEU A 104 -0.65 8.93 -11.73
CA LEU A 104 -2.08 9.11 -11.48
C LEU A 104 -2.80 9.74 -12.68
N THR A 105 -3.85 9.06 -13.14
CA THR A 105 -4.76 9.59 -14.18
C THR A 105 -6.05 10.16 -13.60
N SER A 106 -6.38 9.81 -12.35
CA SER A 106 -7.59 10.23 -11.65
C SER A 106 -7.39 11.32 -10.61
N ILE A 107 -6.18 11.86 -10.45
CA ILE A 107 -5.90 12.89 -9.46
C ILE A 107 -6.77 14.14 -9.67
N GLU A 108 -7.36 14.65 -8.60
CA GLU A 108 -8.14 15.88 -8.55
C GLU A 108 -7.49 16.88 -7.59
N ALA A 109 -7.70 18.18 -7.86
CA ALA A 109 -7.08 19.26 -7.09
C ALA A 109 -7.45 19.22 -5.57
N ASP A 110 -8.67 18.77 -5.25
CA ASP A 110 -9.13 18.65 -3.88
C ASP A 110 -8.46 17.51 -3.08
N TRP A 111 -7.77 16.57 -3.74
CA TRP A 111 -6.98 15.56 -3.04
C TRP A 111 -5.89 16.20 -2.19
N ILE A 112 -5.29 17.30 -2.67
CA ILE A 112 -4.25 18.01 -1.91
C ILE A 112 -4.82 18.57 -0.61
N TYR A 113 -6.02 19.16 -0.65
CA TYR A 113 -6.72 19.61 0.55
C TYR A 113 -7.08 18.45 1.49
N ARG A 114 -7.57 17.34 0.94
CA ARG A 114 -7.97 16.16 1.72
C ARG A 114 -6.79 15.47 2.41
N LEU A 115 -5.61 15.52 1.83
CA LEU A 115 -4.39 14.95 2.40
C LEU A 115 -3.70 15.92 3.37
N ALA A 116 -3.49 17.18 2.98
CA ALA A 116 -2.71 18.13 3.76
C ALA A 116 -3.55 18.88 4.82
N GLY A 117 -4.82 19.19 4.53
CA GLY A 117 -5.68 19.96 5.44
C GLY A 117 -5.83 19.33 6.82
N PRO A 118 -6.15 18.04 6.96
CA PRO A 118 -6.22 17.41 8.28
C PRO A 118 -4.88 17.41 9.02
N VAL A 119 -3.75 17.31 8.31
CA VAL A 119 -2.42 17.39 8.93
C VAL A 119 -2.19 18.78 9.52
N LEU A 120 -2.45 19.82 8.76
CA LEU A 120 -2.36 21.21 9.24
C LEU A 120 -3.35 21.48 10.39
N ALA A 121 -4.44 20.72 10.47
CA ALA A 121 -5.41 20.73 11.57
C ALA A 121 -5.01 19.83 12.76
N GLY A 122 -3.79 19.26 12.78
CA GLY A 122 -3.24 18.53 13.93
C GLY A 122 -3.44 17.02 13.90
N LYS A 123 -3.72 16.41 12.72
CA LYS A 123 -3.60 14.97 12.51
C LYS A 123 -2.15 14.63 12.14
N ASP A 124 -1.72 13.40 12.44
CA ASP A 124 -0.34 12.98 12.18
C ASP A 124 -0.21 12.22 10.86
N LEU A 125 -1.20 11.39 10.54
CA LEU A 125 -1.27 10.64 9.29
C LEU A 125 -2.66 10.72 8.67
N VAL A 126 -2.70 11.04 7.39
CA VAL A 126 -3.88 10.88 6.54
C VAL A 126 -3.61 9.75 5.57
N VAL A 127 -4.43 8.69 5.62
CA VAL A 127 -4.37 7.54 4.73
C VAL A 127 -5.48 7.68 3.69
N PRO A 128 -5.25 7.41 2.41
CA PRO A 128 -6.29 7.52 1.40
C PRO A 128 -7.30 6.38 1.53
N TYR A 129 -8.55 6.70 1.22
CA TYR A 129 -9.62 5.72 1.02
C TYR A 129 -10.17 5.86 -0.39
N TYR A 130 -10.08 4.77 -1.17
CA TYR A 130 -10.57 4.71 -2.55
C TYR A 130 -11.71 3.74 -2.70
N PHE A 131 -12.63 4.06 -3.59
CA PHE A 131 -13.58 3.08 -4.13
C PHE A 131 -12.86 2.24 -5.18
N ARG A 132 -12.58 0.99 -4.83
CA ARG A 132 -11.86 0.03 -5.69
C ARG A 132 -12.74 -1.15 -6.03
N HIS A 133 -12.55 -1.72 -7.22
CA HIS A 133 -13.11 -3.02 -7.54
C HIS A 133 -12.53 -4.07 -6.56
N HIS A 134 -13.36 -5.00 -6.08
CA HIS A 134 -12.95 -6.01 -5.10
C HIS A 134 -11.79 -6.92 -5.58
N CYS A 135 -11.59 -7.04 -6.90
CA CYS A 135 -10.43 -7.72 -7.49
C CYS A 135 -9.20 -6.81 -7.65
N ASP A 136 -9.27 -5.54 -7.24
CA ASP A 136 -8.12 -4.64 -7.12
C ASP A 136 -7.59 -4.63 -5.69
N GLY A 137 -6.33 -4.19 -5.53
CA GLY A 137 -5.72 -4.12 -4.20
C GLY A 137 -5.60 -5.47 -3.50
N VAL A 138 -5.25 -6.52 -4.22
CA VAL A 138 -5.29 -7.91 -3.74
C VAL A 138 -4.36 -8.13 -2.54
N ILE A 139 -3.17 -7.50 -2.52
CA ILE A 139 -2.26 -7.54 -1.37
C ILE A 139 -2.93 -6.82 -0.18
N THR A 140 -3.56 -5.68 -0.43
CA THR A 140 -4.32 -4.95 0.59
C THR A 140 -5.39 -5.84 1.20
N ASN A 141 -6.29 -6.38 0.37
CA ASN A 141 -7.48 -7.08 0.84
C ASN A 141 -7.17 -8.38 1.59
N GLN A 142 -6.12 -9.10 1.22
CA GLN A 142 -5.85 -10.44 1.74
C GLN A 142 -4.75 -10.49 2.82
N ILE A 143 -3.89 -9.48 2.90
CA ILE A 143 -2.74 -9.49 3.81
C ILE A 143 -2.64 -8.19 4.61
N ALA A 144 -2.43 -7.04 3.93
CA ALA A 144 -2.10 -5.81 4.62
C ALA A 144 -3.26 -5.31 5.49
N PHE A 145 -4.49 -5.28 4.95
CA PHE A 145 -5.68 -4.88 5.70
C PHE A 145 -5.95 -5.77 6.94
N PRO A 146 -6.07 -7.11 6.80
CA PRO A 146 -6.36 -7.93 7.97
C PRO A 146 -5.23 -7.91 9.00
N LEU A 147 -3.95 -7.95 8.62
CA LEU A 147 -2.86 -7.93 9.57
C LEU A 147 -2.72 -6.58 10.28
N THR A 148 -2.90 -5.45 9.57
CA THR A 148 -2.94 -4.12 10.19
C THR A 148 -4.04 -4.02 11.25
N ASN A 149 -5.24 -4.48 10.92
CA ASN A 149 -6.38 -4.37 11.83
C ASN A 149 -6.25 -5.31 13.03
N VAL A 150 -5.90 -6.58 12.80
CA VAL A 150 -5.87 -7.59 13.85
C VAL A 150 -4.64 -7.51 14.72
N LEU A 151 -3.47 -7.26 14.15
CA LEU A 151 -2.22 -7.24 14.91
C LEU A 151 -1.91 -5.86 15.48
N PHE A 152 -2.15 -4.80 14.72
CA PHE A 152 -1.86 -3.43 15.16
C PHE A 152 -3.07 -2.71 15.78
N GLY A 153 -4.26 -3.27 15.67
CA GLY A 153 -5.44 -2.80 16.40
C GLY A 153 -6.02 -1.46 15.94
N VAL A 154 -5.79 -1.06 14.67
CA VAL A 154 -6.30 0.19 14.11
C VAL A 154 -7.01 -0.05 12.79
N GLY A 155 -8.24 0.42 12.66
CA GLY A 155 -9.18 0.14 11.58
C GLY A 155 -8.90 0.87 10.27
N VAL A 156 -7.64 0.87 9.78
CA VAL A 156 -7.27 1.42 8.49
C VAL A 156 -7.65 0.43 7.38
N ARG A 157 -8.50 0.89 6.43
CA ARG A 157 -9.00 0.01 5.35
C ARG A 157 -7.99 -0.24 4.24
N GLN A 158 -7.20 0.75 3.88
CA GLN A 158 -6.25 0.68 2.77
C GLN A 158 -4.85 1.12 3.20
N PRO A 159 -4.16 0.32 4.05
CA PRO A 159 -2.88 0.71 4.67
C PRO A 159 -1.72 0.86 3.67
N ILE A 160 -1.92 0.48 2.41
CA ILE A 160 -0.97 0.65 1.29
C ILE A 160 -1.64 1.43 0.16
N GLY A 161 -2.09 2.64 0.45
CA GLY A 161 -2.88 3.46 -0.49
C GLY A 161 -2.05 4.19 -1.55
N GLY A 162 -0.83 4.57 -1.22
CA GLY A 162 0.11 5.28 -2.12
C GLY A 162 0.20 6.77 -1.86
N GLU A 163 -0.91 7.42 -1.53
CA GLU A 163 -0.99 8.86 -1.24
C GLU A 163 -1.16 9.08 0.28
N TYR A 164 -0.47 10.06 0.84
CA TYR A 164 -0.47 10.30 2.28
C TYR A 164 -0.41 11.78 2.62
N GLY A 165 -1.00 12.16 3.77
CA GLY A 165 -0.69 13.39 4.48
C GLY A 165 0.14 13.04 5.72
N ILE A 166 1.25 13.74 5.95
CA ILE A 166 2.27 13.40 6.96
C ILE A 166 2.60 14.64 7.78
N SER A 167 2.51 14.54 9.13
CA SER A 167 2.93 15.59 10.05
C SER A 167 4.46 15.62 10.22
N VAL A 168 4.98 16.69 10.79
CA VAL A 168 6.40 16.82 11.17
C VAL A 168 6.81 15.70 12.13
N SER A 169 5.97 15.40 13.12
CA SER A 169 6.26 14.34 14.09
C SER A 169 6.43 12.99 13.40
N LEU A 170 5.50 12.64 12.50
CA LEU A 170 5.61 11.41 11.75
C LEU A 170 6.79 11.40 10.79
N LEU A 171 7.05 12.53 10.09
CA LEU A 171 8.21 12.68 9.21
C LEU A 171 9.51 12.37 9.94
N GLU A 172 9.72 12.93 11.13
CA GLU A 172 10.92 12.68 11.93
C GLU A 172 11.04 11.19 12.34
N SER A 173 9.93 10.58 12.80
CA SER A 173 9.91 9.16 13.12
C SER A 173 10.27 8.29 11.91
N LEU A 174 9.69 8.59 10.74
CA LEU A 174 9.95 7.83 9.51
C LEU A 174 11.41 7.91 9.09
N VAL A 175 11.97 9.11 9.00
CA VAL A 175 13.34 9.33 8.46
C VAL A 175 14.40 8.71 9.36
N GLN A 176 14.17 8.67 10.68
CA GLN A 176 15.10 8.11 11.66
C GLN A 176 14.96 6.60 11.87
N HIS A 177 13.90 6.00 11.34
CA HIS A 177 13.62 4.58 11.57
C HIS A 177 14.60 3.67 10.83
N GLU A 178 15.19 2.70 11.54
CA GLU A 178 16.21 1.79 11.00
C GLU A 178 15.72 0.87 9.88
N LEU A 179 14.42 0.51 9.88
CA LEU A 179 13.80 -0.33 8.86
C LEU A 179 13.19 0.46 7.70
N PHE A 180 13.60 1.71 7.44
CA PHE A 180 13.05 2.49 6.33
C PHE A 180 13.29 1.77 5.00
N PRO A 181 12.23 1.33 4.27
CA PRO A 181 12.39 0.51 3.09
C PRO A 181 12.72 1.33 1.85
N ALA A 182 13.58 0.81 0.98
CA ALA A 182 13.94 1.48 -0.27
C ALA A 182 12.86 1.38 -1.36
N GLY A 183 11.99 0.35 -1.31
CA GLY A 183 11.05 0.00 -2.37
C GLY A 183 9.58 0.24 -2.02
N PHE A 184 8.69 -0.58 -2.60
CA PHE A 184 7.22 -0.49 -2.43
C PHE A 184 6.72 -0.81 -1.01
N GLY A 185 7.57 -1.34 -0.13
CA GLY A 185 7.23 -1.51 1.29
C GLY A 185 6.99 -0.20 2.04
N ILE A 186 7.32 0.95 1.42
CA ILE A 186 7.17 2.27 2.05
C ILE A 186 5.74 2.58 2.49
N ASP A 187 4.74 2.16 1.72
CA ASP A 187 3.35 2.47 2.02
C ASP A 187 2.90 1.79 3.32
N ILE A 188 3.15 0.49 3.48
CA ILE A 188 2.83 -0.23 4.72
C ILE A 188 3.70 0.25 5.89
N PHE A 189 4.95 0.63 5.62
CA PHE A 189 5.86 1.17 6.61
C PHE A 189 5.33 2.48 7.22
N ILE A 190 4.94 3.46 6.40
CA ILE A 190 4.36 4.73 6.87
C ILE A 190 3.17 4.48 7.79
N THR A 191 2.25 3.61 7.36
CA THR A 191 1.03 3.30 8.11
C THR A 191 1.34 2.63 9.44
N LEU A 192 2.21 1.62 9.46
CA LEU A 192 2.47 0.84 10.67
C LEU A 192 3.34 1.59 11.68
N VAL A 193 4.30 2.41 11.24
CA VAL A 193 5.05 3.29 12.14
C VAL A 193 4.10 4.25 12.84
N ALA A 194 3.23 4.94 12.10
CA ALA A 194 2.26 5.86 12.70
C ALA A 194 1.32 5.18 13.71
N ILE A 195 0.86 3.96 13.40
CA ILE A 195 0.02 3.17 14.32
C ILE A 195 0.80 2.80 15.59
N SER A 196 2.00 2.26 15.43
CA SER A 196 2.80 1.75 16.55
C SER A 196 3.27 2.87 17.49
N GLU A 197 3.47 4.07 16.96
CA GLU A 197 3.77 5.28 17.73
C GLU A 197 2.51 6.00 18.26
N ARG A 198 1.32 5.37 18.09
CA ARG A 198 0.04 5.85 18.61
C ARG A 198 -0.36 7.24 18.11
N MET A 199 -0.01 7.55 16.88
CA MET A 199 -0.30 8.82 16.24
C MET A 199 -1.78 8.98 15.87
N LYS A 200 -2.20 10.23 15.61
CA LYS A 200 -3.59 10.57 15.23
C LYS A 200 -3.79 10.32 13.74
N ILE A 201 -4.48 9.22 13.41
CA ILE A 201 -4.70 8.76 12.04
C ILE A 201 -6.14 9.01 11.62
N VAL A 202 -6.32 9.45 10.37
CA VAL A 202 -7.62 9.54 9.70
C VAL A 202 -7.53 8.97 8.29
N GLU A 203 -8.66 8.54 7.75
CA GLU A 203 -8.78 8.20 6.32
C GLU A 203 -9.41 9.37 5.55
N ALA A 204 -8.89 9.69 4.36
CA ALA A 204 -9.47 10.68 3.46
C ALA A 204 -10.08 9.99 2.24
N VAL A 205 -11.36 10.26 1.96
CA VAL A 205 -12.05 9.73 0.77
C VAL A 205 -11.58 10.49 -0.45
N LEU A 206 -10.78 9.84 -1.33
CA LEU A 206 -10.24 10.45 -2.55
C LEU A 206 -10.99 10.01 -3.83
N GLY A 207 -12.01 9.17 -3.71
CA GLY A 207 -12.79 8.72 -4.86
C GLY A 207 -12.24 7.44 -5.48
N VAL A 208 -12.14 7.38 -6.81
CA VAL A 208 -11.61 6.23 -7.55
C VAL A 208 -10.15 6.48 -7.88
N LYS A 209 -9.28 5.52 -7.61
CA LYS A 209 -7.87 5.58 -8.02
C LYS A 209 -7.70 4.90 -9.38
N GLU A 210 -7.20 5.66 -10.34
CA GLU A 210 -6.74 5.16 -11.63
C GLU A 210 -5.32 5.66 -11.88
N HIS A 211 -4.44 4.78 -12.34
CA HIS A 211 -3.05 5.09 -12.65
C HIS A 211 -2.61 4.33 -13.91
N GLU A 212 -1.61 4.85 -14.61
CA GLU A 212 -1.17 4.28 -15.88
C GLU A 212 -0.67 2.84 -15.72
N SER A 213 -0.01 2.53 -14.62
CA SER A 213 0.46 1.17 -14.31
C SER A 213 -0.68 0.15 -14.21
N THR A 214 -1.94 0.56 -13.96
CA THR A 214 -3.09 -0.38 -13.99
C THR A 214 -3.41 -0.90 -15.39
N LYS A 215 -3.01 -0.23 -16.45
CA LYS A 215 -3.17 -0.73 -17.81
C LYS A 215 -2.30 -1.97 -18.08
N GLN A 216 -1.27 -2.16 -17.29
CA GLN A 216 -0.35 -3.29 -17.38
C GLN A 216 -0.81 -4.53 -16.60
N TYR A 217 -1.98 -4.49 -15.91
CA TYR A 217 -2.56 -5.65 -15.18
C TYR A 217 -2.98 -6.83 -16.08
N ALA A 218 -2.79 -6.72 -17.40
CA ALA A 218 -2.91 -7.88 -18.28
C ALA A 218 -1.94 -9.03 -17.91
N ASP A 219 -0.81 -8.71 -17.22
CA ASP A 219 0.10 -9.70 -16.61
C ASP A 219 0.36 -9.35 -15.13
N PRO A 220 -0.47 -9.85 -14.19
CA PRO A 220 -0.32 -9.62 -12.75
C PRO A 220 1.06 -10.05 -12.21
N ASP A 221 1.69 -11.05 -12.83
CA ASP A 221 2.98 -11.56 -12.37
C ASP A 221 4.11 -10.53 -12.56
N ARG A 222 4.03 -9.70 -13.57
CA ARG A 222 5.10 -8.76 -13.90
C ARG A 222 5.23 -7.59 -12.92
N LEU A 223 4.10 -7.08 -12.42
CA LEU A 223 4.06 -5.91 -11.54
C LEU A 223 3.74 -6.27 -10.09
N LEU A 224 2.73 -7.12 -9.87
CA LEU A 224 2.29 -7.45 -8.52
C LEU A 224 3.26 -8.35 -7.78
N VAL A 225 4.05 -9.17 -8.49
CA VAL A 225 5.00 -10.07 -7.84
C VAL A 225 6.14 -9.30 -7.15
N PRO A 226 6.85 -8.37 -7.80
CA PRO A 226 7.84 -7.55 -7.10
C PRO A 226 7.26 -6.74 -5.94
N MET A 227 6.03 -6.19 -6.10
CA MET A 227 5.33 -5.48 -5.03
C MET A 227 5.00 -6.40 -3.86
N PHE A 228 4.55 -7.64 -4.13
CA PHE A 228 4.24 -8.62 -3.08
C PHE A 228 5.44 -8.83 -2.15
N TYR A 229 6.62 -9.12 -2.70
CA TYR A 229 7.82 -9.36 -1.90
C TYR A 229 8.21 -8.14 -1.05
N GLN A 230 8.16 -6.96 -1.63
CA GLN A 230 8.57 -5.74 -0.94
C GLN A 230 7.55 -5.33 0.13
N VAL A 231 6.25 -5.39 -0.16
CA VAL A 231 5.20 -5.03 0.80
C VAL A 231 5.11 -6.06 1.92
N VAL A 232 5.03 -7.35 1.57
CA VAL A 232 4.84 -8.41 2.57
C VAL A 232 6.12 -8.64 3.38
N GLY A 233 7.29 -8.55 2.76
CA GLY A 233 8.56 -8.61 3.46
C GLY A 233 8.69 -7.48 4.48
N THR A 234 8.45 -6.22 4.08
CA THR A 234 8.45 -5.08 5.02
C THR A 234 7.41 -5.24 6.12
N LEU A 235 6.21 -5.73 5.79
CA LEU A 235 5.18 -6.00 6.80
C LEU A 235 5.65 -7.03 7.82
N PHE A 236 6.29 -8.12 7.40
CA PHE A 236 6.79 -9.17 8.30
C PHE A 236 7.94 -8.67 9.17
N GLU A 237 8.86 -7.88 8.62
CA GLU A 237 9.92 -7.23 9.40
C GLU A 237 9.31 -6.30 10.48
N LEU A 238 8.32 -5.49 10.14
CA LEU A 238 7.65 -4.60 11.07
C LEU A 238 6.84 -5.35 12.14
N ILE A 239 6.23 -6.49 11.80
CA ILE A 239 5.56 -7.36 12.79
C ILE A 239 6.58 -7.86 13.83
N GLY A 240 7.76 -8.29 13.39
CA GLY A 240 8.84 -8.69 14.29
C GLY A 240 9.38 -7.53 15.14
N TYR A 241 9.59 -6.38 14.50
CA TYR A 241 10.11 -5.18 15.16
C TYR A 241 9.14 -4.66 16.25
N TYR A 242 7.85 -4.60 15.94
CA TYR A 242 6.81 -4.10 16.85
C TYR A 242 6.11 -5.19 17.67
N ARG A 243 6.75 -6.37 17.88
CA ARG A 243 6.14 -7.49 18.64
C ARG A 243 5.63 -7.09 20.03
N GLU A 244 6.36 -6.23 20.72
CA GLU A 244 5.97 -5.74 22.06
C GLU A 244 4.70 -4.86 21.98
N TYR A 245 4.61 -3.99 21.00
CA TYR A 245 3.39 -3.22 20.72
C TYR A 245 2.22 -4.16 20.41
N ILE A 246 2.41 -5.11 19.50
CA ILE A 246 1.40 -6.10 19.08
C ILE A 246 0.87 -6.90 20.29
N ALA A 247 1.73 -7.24 21.24
CA ALA A 247 1.32 -7.94 22.46
C ALA A 247 0.35 -7.11 23.34
N THR A 248 0.35 -5.78 23.24
CA THR A 248 -0.56 -4.89 23.98
C THR A 248 -1.91 -4.69 23.30
N VAL A 249 -2.08 -5.16 22.07
CA VAL A 249 -3.30 -4.94 21.29
C VAL A 249 -4.40 -5.91 21.73
N CYS A 250 -5.46 -5.36 22.34
CA CYS A 250 -6.62 -6.12 22.83
C CYS A 250 -7.83 -6.07 21.88
N GLY A 251 -7.82 -5.18 20.87
CA GLY A 251 -8.96 -5.00 19.96
C GLY A 251 -8.68 -3.92 18.92
N MET A 252 -9.61 -3.74 18.00
CA MET A 252 -9.49 -2.76 16.91
C MET A 252 -10.17 -1.45 17.29
N LYS A 253 -9.47 -0.33 17.10
CA LYS A 253 -10.00 1.03 17.21
C LYS A 253 -10.41 1.51 15.81
N PRO A 254 -11.64 2.01 15.62
CA PRO A 254 -12.05 2.57 14.34
C PRO A 254 -11.24 3.83 14.02
N VAL A 255 -11.06 4.09 12.74
CA VAL A 255 -10.44 5.31 12.21
C VAL A 255 -11.53 6.20 11.63
N GLU A 256 -11.46 7.49 11.93
CA GLU A 256 -12.35 8.49 11.36
C GLU A 256 -12.11 8.60 9.85
N ARG A 257 -13.19 8.58 9.06
CA ARG A 257 -13.12 8.77 7.61
C ARG A 257 -13.68 10.13 7.24
N LEU A 258 -12.85 10.95 6.58
CA LEU A 258 -13.15 12.32 6.23
C LEU A 258 -13.55 12.46 4.77
N GLY A 259 -14.59 13.25 4.51
CA GLY A 259 -15.03 13.65 3.19
C GLY A 259 -15.91 12.62 2.48
N GLU A 260 -16.39 13.04 1.31
CA GLU A 260 -17.19 12.26 0.38
C GLU A 260 -16.62 12.41 -1.03
N SER A 261 -16.89 11.45 -1.91
CA SER A 261 -16.55 11.55 -3.32
C SER A 261 -17.77 11.33 -4.20
N ARG A 262 -17.80 12.04 -5.33
CA ARG A 262 -18.79 11.84 -6.40
C ARG A 262 -18.46 10.61 -7.25
N HIS A 263 -17.18 10.25 -7.35
CA HIS A 263 -16.69 9.12 -8.13
C HIS A 263 -16.62 7.86 -7.24
N LYS A 264 -17.67 7.02 -7.32
CA LYS A 264 -17.82 5.82 -6.47
C LYS A 264 -17.78 4.51 -7.25
N ARG A 265 -17.70 4.56 -8.60
CA ARG A 265 -17.76 3.35 -9.43
C ARG A 265 -16.39 3.05 -10.03
N PRO A 266 -15.64 2.09 -9.48
CA PRO A 266 -14.37 1.67 -10.05
C PRO A 266 -14.56 0.93 -11.38
N ARG A 267 -13.50 0.90 -12.18
CA ARG A 267 -13.46 0.09 -13.40
C ARG A 267 -13.54 -1.39 -13.05
N ARG A 268 -14.33 -2.15 -13.78
CA ARG A 268 -14.38 -3.62 -13.65
C ARG A 268 -13.06 -4.24 -14.08
N ILE A 269 -12.58 -5.19 -13.29
CA ILE A 269 -11.37 -5.98 -13.56
C ILE A 269 -11.81 -7.37 -13.99
N ALA A 270 -11.45 -7.77 -15.20
CA ALA A 270 -11.65 -9.12 -15.70
C ALA A 270 -10.47 -10.01 -15.23
N THR A 271 -10.77 -11.23 -14.79
CA THR A 271 -9.78 -12.21 -14.36
C THR A 271 -9.95 -13.51 -15.16
N ASP A 272 -8.85 -14.02 -15.70
CA ASP A 272 -8.81 -15.34 -16.31
C ASP A 272 -8.63 -16.41 -15.22
N GLN A 273 -9.77 -16.99 -14.78
CA GLN A 273 -9.76 -17.99 -13.71
C GLN A 273 -9.08 -19.31 -14.11
N GLU A 274 -9.12 -19.68 -15.39
CA GLU A 274 -8.46 -20.91 -15.86
C GLU A 274 -6.94 -20.78 -15.84
N ASP A 275 -6.44 -19.64 -16.28
CA ASP A 275 -5.01 -19.34 -16.21
C ASP A 275 -4.52 -19.24 -14.75
N LEU A 276 -5.26 -18.57 -13.89
CA LEU A 276 -4.91 -18.43 -12.47
C LEU A 276 -4.82 -19.78 -11.76
N ILE A 277 -5.78 -20.69 -11.97
CA ILE A 277 -5.73 -22.03 -11.33
C ILE A 277 -4.59 -22.89 -11.89
N ARG A 278 -4.32 -22.81 -13.19
CA ARG A 278 -3.20 -23.51 -13.81
C ARG A 278 -1.88 -23.07 -13.19
N ARG A 279 -1.62 -21.74 -13.16
CA ARG A 279 -0.42 -21.16 -12.56
C ARG A 279 -0.26 -21.51 -11.09
N PHE A 280 -1.35 -21.43 -10.30
CA PHE A 280 -1.33 -21.85 -8.90
C PHE A 280 -0.88 -23.30 -8.75
N ARG A 281 -1.46 -24.22 -9.51
CA ARG A 281 -1.15 -25.65 -9.42
C ARG A 281 0.27 -25.98 -9.80
N ASP A 282 0.75 -25.41 -10.90
CA ASP A 282 2.09 -25.68 -11.40
C ASP A 282 3.15 -25.18 -10.40
N ARG A 283 2.97 -23.95 -9.90
CA ARG A 283 3.86 -23.38 -8.89
C ARG A 283 3.76 -24.11 -7.54
N TYR A 284 2.57 -24.54 -7.13
CA TYR A 284 2.42 -25.32 -5.90
C TYR A 284 3.16 -26.65 -5.98
N ARG A 285 3.11 -27.36 -7.12
CA ARG A 285 3.85 -28.62 -7.31
C ARG A 285 5.37 -28.42 -7.26
N GLU A 286 5.88 -27.32 -7.78
CA GLU A 286 7.31 -26.97 -7.71
C GLU A 286 7.70 -26.64 -6.27
N MET A 287 6.99 -25.74 -5.64
CA MET A 287 7.23 -25.27 -4.27
C MET A 287 7.15 -26.40 -3.24
N ALA A 288 6.21 -27.35 -3.40
CA ALA A 288 6.07 -28.50 -2.50
C ALA A 288 7.31 -29.42 -2.46
N LYS A 289 8.22 -29.31 -3.45
CA LYS A 289 9.49 -30.04 -3.51
C LYS A 289 10.60 -29.33 -2.77
N GLU A 290 10.47 -28.02 -2.51
CA GLU A 290 11.51 -27.19 -1.89
C GLU A 290 11.64 -27.37 -0.38
N GLY A 291 10.69 -28.03 0.27
CA GLY A 291 10.76 -28.36 1.69
C GLY A 291 10.63 -27.18 2.64
N VAL A 292 9.87 -26.13 2.26
CA VAL A 292 9.62 -24.98 3.14
C VAL A 292 8.83 -25.43 4.39
N PRO A 293 9.35 -25.25 5.61
CA PRO A 293 8.85 -25.92 6.81
C PRO A 293 7.37 -25.67 7.13
N PHE A 294 6.89 -24.41 7.01
CA PHE A 294 5.50 -24.10 7.36
C PHE A 294 4.47 -24.77 6.45
N LEU A 295 4.87 -25.17 5.23
CA LEU A 295 4.00 -25.89 4.30
C LEU A 295 3.69 -27.31 4.75
N ALA A 296 4.60 -27.94 5.49
CA ALA A 296 4.41 -29.29 6.01
C ALA A 296 3.16 -29.38 6.90
N ALA A 297 2.91 -28.35 7.72
CA ALA A 297 1.74 -28.25 8.59
C ALA A 297 0.42 -28.04 7.84
N LEU A 298 0.48 -27.73 6.54
CA LEU A 298 -0.67 -27.42 5.68
C LEU A 298 -0.83 -28.42 4.54
N LYS A 299 0.09 -29.39 4.39
CA LYS A 299 0.23 -30.22 3.20
C LYS A 299 -1.08 -30.88 2.76
N GLU A 300 -1.78 -31.57 3.64
CA GLU A 300 -3.05 -32.24 3.31
C GLU A 300 -4.12 -31.28 2.80
N ASN A 301 -4.21 -30.10 3.43
CA ASN A 301 -5.17 -29.07 3.03
C ASN A 301 -4.83 -28.50 1.66
N LEU A 302 -3.55 -28.23 1.40
CA LEU A 302 -3.07 -27.65 0.15
C LEU A 302 -3.15 -28.66 -1.00
N ASP A 303 -2.81 -29.93 -0.77
CA ASP A 303 -2.98 -31.01 -1.76
C ASP A 303 -4.45 -31.15 -2.16
N ARG A 304 -5.37 -31.08 -1.18
CA ARG A 304 -6.82 -31.09 -1.44
C ARG A 304 -7.27 -29.87 -2.26
N VAL A 305 -6.76 -28.67 -1.97
CA VAL A 305 -7.06 -27.47 -2.73
C VAL A 305 -6.54 -27.60 -4.17
N ALA A 306 -5.31 -28.02 -4.35
CA ALA A 306 -4.68 -28.14 -5.66
C ALA A 306 -5.31 -29.22 -6.56
N SER A 307 -5.91 -30.28 -5.98
CA SER A 307 -6.55 -31.36 -6.71
C SER A 307 -7.96 -31.03 -7.22
N LYS A 308 -8.65 -30.01 -6.67
CA LYS A 308 -10.03 -29.66 -7.05
C LYS A 308 -10.13 -29.23 -8.51
N LYS A 309 -11.20 -29.61 -9.20
CA LYS A 309 -11.52 -29.08 -10.53
C LYS A 309 -11.76 -27.56 -10.46
N LEU A 310 -11.66 -26.86 -11.60
CA LEU A 310 -11.92 -25.43 -11.64
C LEU A 310 -13.32 -25.09 -11.11
N SER A 311 -14.35 -25.82 -11.52
CA SER A 311 -15.74 -25.60 -11.07
C SER A 311 -15.94 -25.74 -9.56
N GLU A 312 -15.06 -26.45 -8.87
CA GLU A 312 -15.12 -26.76 -7.43
C GLU A 312 -14.00 -26.06 -6.65
N PHE A 313 -13.15 -25.30 -7.34
CA PHE A 313 -11.98 -24.69 -6.69
C PHE A 313 -12.40 -23.74 -5.57
N SER A 314 -11.88 -24.01 -4.39
CA SER A 314 -12.06 -23.20 -3.20
C SER A 314 -10.81 -23.35 -2.33
N PHE A 315 -10.20 -22.23 -1.99
CA PHE A 315 -9.11 -22.14 -1.02
C PHE A 315 -9.71 -21.62 0.30
N PRO A 316 -9.95 -22.48 1.30
CA PRO A 316 -10.63 -22.07 2.52
C PRO A 316 -9.91 -20.92 3.23
N LEU A 317 -10.67 -19.92 3.68
CA LEU A 317 -10.13 -18.78 4.41
C LEU A 317 -9.34 -19.20 5.65
N SER A 318 -9.81 -20.20 6.39
CA SER A 318 -9.11 -20.72 7.57
C SER A 318 -7.72 -21.31 7.25
N VAL A 319 -7.58 -21.95 6.10
CA VAL A 319 -6.27 -22.48 5.64
C VAL A 319 -5.35 -21.34 5.24
N TRP A 320 -5.89 -20.30 4.57
CA TRP A 320 -5.15 -19.10 4.21
C TRP A 320 -4.62 -18.37 5.45
N VAL A 321 -5.48 -18.09 6.42
CA VAL A 321 -5.10 -17.40 7.65
C VAL A 321 -4.02 -18.17 8.40
N LYS A 322 -4.19 -19.50 8.53
CA LYS A 322 -3.17 -20.36 9.13
C LYS A 322 -1.84 -20.27 8.38
N ALA A 323 -1.88 -20.28 7.04
CA ALA A 323 -0.68 -20.15 6.22
C ALA A 323 0.04 -18.82 6.46
N VAL A 324 -0.69 -17.71 6.54
CA VAL A 324 -0.12 -16.39 6.81
C VAL A 324 0.59 -16.35 8.16
N TYR A 325 -0.05 -16.81 9.24
CA TYR A 325 0.56 -16.79 10.57
C TYR A 325 1.77 -17.73 10.69
N LEU A 326 1.69 -18.92 10.09
CA LEU A 326 2.83 -19.83 10.07
C LEU A 326 4.00 -19.26 9.25
N ALA A 327 3.71 -18.58 8.14
CA ALA A 327 4.73 -17.90 7.34
C ALA A 327 5.38 -16.75 8.13
N ILE A 328 4.63 -15.95 8.88
CA ILE A 328 5.18 -14.90 9.75
C ILE A 328 6.13 -15.52 10.79
N ASN A 329 5.70 -16.58 11.49
CA ASN A 329 6.52 -17.26 12.49
C ASN A 329 7.82 -17.84 11.89
N GLU A 330 7.74 -18.41 10.70
CA GLU A 330 8.89 -18.97 9.99
C GLU A 330 9.85 -17.88 9.53
N TYR A 331 9.30 -16.81 8.93
CA TYR A 331 10.10 -15.69 8.44
C TYR A 331 10.81 -14.96 9.60
N ALA A 332 10.13 -14.75 10.72
CA ALA A 332 10.73 -14.12 11.88
C ALA A 332 11.93 -14.90 12.46
N ARG A 333 12.00 -16.24 12.24
CA ARG A 333 13.10 -17.09 12.67
C ARG A 333 14.23 -17.21 11.66
N SER A 334 13.90 -17.25 10.38
CA SER A 334 14.84 -17.62 9.33
C SER A 334 15.29 -16.48 8.44
N HIS A 335 14.44 -15.46 8.27
CA HIS A 335 14.54 -14.44 7.22
C HIS A 335 14.76 -15.05 5.82
N ASP A 336 14.33 -16.32 5.62
CA ASP A 336 14.49 -17.02 4.36
C ASP A 336 13.47 -16.48 3.32
N PRO A 337 13.91 -15.93 2.19
CA PRO A 337 13.03 -15.43 1.13
C PRO A 337 12.11 -16.53 0.56
N LYS A 338 12.45 -17.81 0.68
CA LYS A 338 11.60 -18.93 0.26
C LYS A 338 10.26 -18.97 0.99
N VAL A 339 10.19 -18.41 2.21
CA VAL A 339 8.93 -18.28 2.95
C VAL A 339 7.98 -17.35 2.20
N LEU A 340 8.49 -16.23 1.69
CA LEU A 340 7.70 -15.28 0.89
C LEU A 340 7.34 -15.87 -0.47
N ASP A 341 8.24 -16.64 -1.11
CA ASP A 341 7.96 -17.37 -2.35
C ASP A 341 6.78 -18.31 -2.18
N ALA A 342 6.82 -19.12 -1.12
CA ALA A 342 5.76 -20.06 -0.79
C ALA A 342 4.44 -19.35 -0.49
N LEU A 343 4.47 -18.31 0.33
CA LEU A 343 3.25 -17.55 0.66
C LEU A 343 2.64 -16.88 -0.57
N ARG A 344 3.47 -16.37 -1.49
CA ARG A 344 3.01 -15.78 -2.75
C ARG A 344 2.21 -16.77 -3.61
N VAL A 345 2.68 -18.01 -3.70
CA VAL A 345 1.94 -19.07 -4.43
C VAL A 345 0.58 -19.30 -3.78
N LEU A 346 0.53 -19.41 -2.45
CA LEU A 346 -0.73 -19.59 -1.73
C LEU A 346 -1.66 -18.39 -1.86
N TRP A 347 -1.11 -17.17 -1.86
CA TRP A 347 -1.84 -15.93 -2.09
C TRP A 347 -2.55 -15.91 -3.45
N GLN A 348 -1.91 -16.40 -4.52
CA GLN A 348 -2.54 -16.52 -5.85
C GLN A 348 -3.74 -17.47 -5.82
N GLY A 349 -3.62 -18.60 -5.13
CA GLY A 349 -4.73 -19.54 -4.95
C GLY A 349 -5.88 -18.92 -4.12
N ARG A 350 -5.55 -18.17 -3.07
CA ARG A 350 -6.57 -17.48 -2.27
C ARG A 350 -7.24 -16.35 -3.06
N PHE A 351 -6.49 -15.62 -3.90
CA PHE A 351 -7.06 -14.61 -4.78
C PHE A 351 -8.10 -15.21 -5.74
N LEU A 352 -7.78 -16.30 -6.40
CA LEU A 352 -8.74 -17.01 -7.25
C LEU A 352 -10.00 -17.38 -6.48
N SER A 353 -9.85 -17.84 -5.22
CA SER A 353 -11.00 -18.16 -4.38
C SER A 353 -11.85 -16.93 -4.08
N LEU A 354 -11.22 -15.78 -3.74
CA LEU A 354 -11.94 -14.53 -3.50
C LEU A 354 -12.70 -14.06 -4.76
N VAL A 355 -12.09 -14.14 -5.95
CA VAL A 355 -12.75 -13.81 -7.21
C VAL A 355 -14.04 -14.64 -7.40
N ARG A 356 -13.98 -15.92 -7.06
CA ARG A 356 -15.13 -16.83 -7.17
C ARG A 356 -16.18 -16.58 -6.09
N GLU A 357 -15.74 -16.36 -4.86
CA GLU A 357 -16.61 -16.05 -3.71
C GLU A 357 -17.41 -14.76 -3.93
N THR A 358 -16.81 -13.79 -4.64
CA THR A 358 -17.43 -12.47 -4.89
C THR A 358 -18.05 -12.32 -6.28
N GLN A 359 -18.06 -13.39 -7.06
CA GLN A 359 -18.59 -13.36 -8.42
C GLN A 359 -20.08 -13.01 -8.45
N GLY A 360 -20.45 -11.97 -9.16
CA GLY A 360 -21.83 -11.48 -9.29
C GLY A 360 -22.31 -10.61 -8.12
N MET A 361 -21.48 -10.40 -7.11
CA MET A 361 -21.76 -9.48 -6.01
C MET A 361 -21.61 -8.02 -6.44
N SER A 362 -22.34 -7.14 -5.79
CA SER A 362 -22.06 -5.71 -5.79
C SER A 362 -20.77 -5.41 -5.01
N GLU A 363 -20.18 -4.23 -5.21
CA GLU A 363 -18.97 -3.83 -4.47
C GLU A 363 -19.22 -3.81 -2.96
N ASP A 364 -20.41 -3.41 -2.49
CA ASP A 364 -20.77 -3.41 -1.07
C ASP A 364 -20.90 -4.83 -0.50
N GLU A 365 -21.38 -5.79 -1.28
CA GLU A 365 -21.45 -7.20 -0.87
C GLU A 365 -20.05 -7.81 -0.82
N ALA A 366 -19.23 -7.56 -1.83
CA ALA A 366 -17.85 -8.01 -1.85
C ALA A 366 -17.02 -7.39 -0.71
N GLU A 367 -17.26 -6.11 -0.40
CA GLU A 367 -16.63 -5.45 0.75
C GLU A 367 -16.97 -6.14 2.07
N ARG A 368 -18.22 -6.58 2.28
CA ARG A 368 -18.60 -7.36 3.48
C ARG A 368 -17.85 -8.69 3.56
N VAL A 369 -17.60 -9.35 2.42
CA VAL A 369 -16.77 -10.58 2.38
C VAL A 369 -15.33 -10.26 2.80
N ILE A 370 -14.76 -9.16 2.31
CA ILE A 370 -13.40 -8.73 2.66
C ILE A 370 -13.32 -8.37 4.16
N GLN A 371 -14.29 -7.62 4.69
CA GLN A 371 -14.35 -7.27 6.11
C GLN A 371 -14.48 -8.52 7.00
N GLY A 372 -15.28 -9.49 6.59
CA GLY A 372 -15.47 -10.76 7.31
C GLY A 372 -14.19 -11.58 7.48
N GLN A 373 -13.13 -11.31 6.71
CA GLN A 373 -11.84 -11.97 6.91
C GLN A 373 -11.21 -11.63 8.28
N LEU A 374 -11.49 -10.44 8.83
CA LEU A 374 -10.95 -10.01 10.12
C LEU A 374 -11.27 -11.01 11.24
N ASP A 375 -12.49 -11.55 11.26
CA ASP A 375 -12.90 -12.54 12.26
C ASP A 375 -12.05 -13.81 12.20
N ALA A 376 -11.77 -14.29 10.98
CA ALA A 376 -10.93 -15.48 10.80
C ALA A 376 -9.48 -15.24 11.23
N PHE A 377 -8.93 -14.05 10.93
CA PHE A 377 -7.60 -13.65 11.41
C PHE A 377 -7.58 -13.51 12.93
N GLN A 378 -8.60 -12.89 13.55
CA GLN A 378 -8.70 -12.74 14.99
C GLN A 378 -8.81 -14.11 15.70
N GLN A 379 -9.66 -15.01 15.21
CA GLN A 379 -9.85 -16.35 15.78
C GLN A 379 -8.59 -17.19 15.80
N GLN A 380 -7.72 -17.02 14.80
CA GLN A 380 -6.49 -17.80 14.66
C GLN A 380 -5.24 -17.03 15.12
N ARG A 381 -5.40 -15.86 15.74
CA ARG A 381 -4.26 -15.02 16.18
C ARG A 381 -3.30 -15.77 17.11
N SER A 382 -3.79 -16.75 17.89
CA SER A 382 -2.97 -17.57 18.78
C SER A 382 -1.94 -18.48 18.06
N ILE A 383 -2.03 -18.62 16.73
CA ILE A 383 -0.99 -19.30 15.93
C ILE A 383 0.28 -18.45 15.85
N LEU A 384 0.14 -17.13 15.91
CA LEU A 384 1.28 -16.21 15.91
C LEU A 384 2.10 -16.37 17.19
N SER A 385 3.39 -16.66 17.06
CA SER A 385 4.32 -16.93 18.15
C SER A 385 5.65 -16.18 17.98
N ILE A 386 5.58 -14.88 17.85
CA ILE A 386 6.71 -13.95 17.70
C ILE A 386 7.04 -13.23 19.01
#